data_5de4b560c909127a8496d72cde505703
#
_entry.id   5de4b560c909127a8496d72cde505703
#
_cell.length_a   1.000
_cell.length_b   1.000
_cell.length_c   1.000
_cell.angle_alpha   90.00
_cell.angle_beta   90.00
_cell.angle_gamma   90.00
#
_symmetry.space_group_name_H-M   'P 1'
#
loop_
_entity.id
_entity.type
_entity.pdbx_description
1 polymer ?
#
loop_
_entity_poly.entity_id
_entity_poly.type
_entity_poly.pdbx_seq_one_letter_code
_entity_poly.pdbx_strand_id
1 'polypeptide(L)' 'DCKPLRDGVQELRIDHGPGYRVYLSRQGAVLVLLLCGSDKGSQSREIARAIDYLSDWKERGRP' A
#
# COMPACT_ATOMS: atom_id res chain seq x y z
N ASP A 1 -6.97 -10.67 -3.52
CA ASP A 1 -7.92 -10.03 -2.63
C ASP A 1 -7.36 -8.76 -2.02
N CYS A 2 -8.07 -7.66 -2.25
CA CYS A 2 -7.71 -6.39 -1.63
C CYS A 2 -8.48 -6.21 -0.34
N LYS A 3 -7.78 -5.80 0.70
CA LYS A 3 -8.35 -5.62 2.00
C LYS A 3 -8.08 -4.19 2.46
N PRO A 4 -9.12 -3.42 2.82
CA PRO A 4 -8.89 -2.07 3.32
C PRO A 4 -8.22 -2.12 4.68
N LEU A 5 -7.26 -1.23 4.90
CA LEU A 5 -6.57 -1.12 6.17
C LEU A 5 -7.02 0.15 6.88
N ARG A 6 -6.27 1.24 6.70
CA ARG A 6 -6.64 2.52 7.30
C ARG A 6 -6.05 3.65 6.47
N ASP A 7 -6.60 4.83 6.64
CA ASP A 7 -6.10 6.07 6.02
C ASP A 7 -6.00 5.96 4.50
N GLY A 8 -6.95 5.23 3.89
CA GLY A 8 -7.03 5.11 2.44
C GLY A 8 -6.10 4.06 1.84
N VAL A 9 -5.37 3.33 2.67
CA VAL A 9 -4.45 2.30 2.20
C VAL A 9 -5.15 0.95 2.18
N GLN A 10 -4.92 0.18 1.12
CA GLN A 10 -5.40 -1.17 0.97
C GLN A 10 -4.22 -2.12 0.82
N GLU A 11 -4.45 -3.36 1.21
CA GLU A 11 -3.44 -4.41 1.09
C GLU A 11 -3.91 -5.47 0.12
N LEU A 12 -3.05 -5.84 -0.82
CA LEU A 12 -3.27 -6.97 -1.70
C LEU A 12 -2.21 -8.02 -1.38
N ARG A 13 -2.65 -9.20 -0.99
CA ARG A 13 -1.72 -10.30 -0.70
C ARG A 13 -1.58 -11.18 -1.91
N ILE A 14 -0.34 -11.44 -2.28
CA ILE A 14 -0.01 -12.34 -3.39
C ILE A 14 0.61 -13.58 -2.79
N ASP A 15 -0.13 -14.67 -2.84
CA ASP A 15 0.26 -15.93 -2.24
C ASP A 15 1.00 -16.78 -3.27
N HIS A 16 2.21 -16.33 -3.58
CA HIS A 16 3.04 -16.99 -4.59
C HIS A 16 4.50 -16.90 -4.16
N GLY A 17 5.21 -18.00 -4.25
CA GLY A 17 6.60 -18.04 -3.80
C GLY A 17 6.68 -17.76 -2.32
N PRO A 18 7.53 -16.80 -1.91
CA PRO A 18 7.67 -16.46 -0.49
C PRO A 18 6.50 -15.65 0.05
N GLY A 19 5.58 -15.23 -0.83
CA GLY A 19 4.48 -14.39 -0.40
C GLY A 19 4.84 -12.92 -0.43
N TYR A 20 3.89 -12.09 -0.87
CA TYR A 20 4.10 -10.64 -0.98
C TYR A 20 2.88 -9.89 -0.51
N ARG A 21 3.11 -8.67 0.01
CA ARG A 21 2.05 -7.73 0.35
C ARG A 21 2.25 -6.49 -0.49
N VAL A 22 1.21 -6.10 -1.22
CA VAL A 22 1.25 -4.89 -2.03
C VAL A 22 0.31 -3.88 -1.38
N TYR A 23 0.83 -2.70 -1.08
CA TYR A 23 0.04 -1.65 -0.46
C TYR A 23 -0.28 -0.60 -1.52
N LEU A 24 -1.54 -0.28 -1.64
CA LEU A 24 -2.01 0.60 -2.69
C LEU A 24 -3.16 1.46 -2.18
N SER A 25 -3.53 2.45 -2.98
CA SER A 25 -4.66 3.31 -2.66
C SER A 25 -5.38 3.69 -3.94
N ARG A 26 -6.70 3.68 -3.90
CA ARG A 26 -7.50 4.17 -5.01
C ARG A 26 -7.84 5.63 -4.75
N GLN A 27 -7.37 6.49 -5.63
CA GLN A 27 -7.62 7.94 -5.53
C GLN A 27 -8.39 8.36 -6.77
N GLY A 28 -9.72 8.37 -6.66
CA GLY A 28 -10.58 8.60 -7.81
C GLY A 28 -10.39 7.50 -8.84
N ALA A 29 -10.02 7.87 -10.06
CA ALA A 29 -9.78 6.92 -11.14
C ALA A 29 -8.34 6.42 -11.16
N VAL A 30 -7.49 6.88 -10.24
CA VAL A 30 -6.06 6.55 -10.22
C VAL A 30 -5.82 5.50 -9.14
N LEU A 31 -5.02 4.50 -9.49
CA LEU A 31 -4.57 3.50 -8.53
C LEU A 31 -3.10 3.78 -8.22
N VAL A 32 -2.82 4.12 -6.98
CA VAL A 32 -1.48 4.50 -6.55
C VAL A 32 -0.83 3.33 -5.86
N LEU A 33 0.28 2.85 -6.40
CA LEU A 33 1.06 1.79 -5.78
C LEU A 33 2.03 2.43 -4.80
N LEU A 34 1.92 2.05 -3.54
CA LEU A 34 2.67 2.71 -2.46
C LEU A 34 3.89 1.94 -2.03
N LEU A 35 3.76 0.65 -1.82
CA LEU A 35 4.83 -0.15 -1.26
C LEU A 35 4.59 -1.61 -1.56
N CYS A 36 5.66 -2.34 -1.80
CA CYS A 36 5.61 -3.79 -1.95
C CYS A 36 6.51 -4.40 -0.88
N GLY A 37 5.93 -5.21 -0.02
CA GLY A 37 6.67 -5.85 1.06
C GLY A 37 6.65 -7.36 0.93
N SER A 38 7.55 -8.01 1.66
CA SER A 38 7.56 -9.46 1.70
C SER A 38 6.75 -9.97 2.88
N ASP A 39 6.38 -11.23 2.83
CA ASP A 39 5.61 -11.83 3.90
C ASP A 39 6.42 -11.92 5.20
N LYS A 40 7.74 -11.80 5.11
CA LYS A 40 8.61 -11.88 6.27
C LYS A 40 8.85 -10.52 6.94
N GLY A 41 8.39 -9.45 6.31
CA GLY A 41 8.57 -8.12 6.87
C GLY A 41 7.55 -7.81 7.95
N SER A 42 7.79 -6.71 8.67
CA SER A 42 6.87 -6.23 9.68
C SER A 42 5.70 -5.52 9.00
N GLN A 43 4.51 -6.09 9.12
CA GLN A 43 3.32 -5.51 8.50
C GLN A 43 3.01 -4.13 9.07
N SER A 44 3.15 -3.97 10.38
CA SER A 44 2.86 -2.67 11.02
C SER A 44 3.73 -1.56 10.47
N ARG A 45 5.02 -1.84 10.30
CA ARG A 45 5.96 -0.86 9.77
C ARG A 45 5.66 -0.55 8.31
N GLU A 46 5.30 -1.58 7.55
CA GLU A 46 4.97 -1.41 6.13
C GLU A 46 3.73 -0.56 5.96
N ILE A 47 2.71 -0.78 6.78
CA ILE A 47 1.48 0.00 6.71
C ILE A 47 1.78 1.47 7.02
N ALA A 48 2.57 1.74 8.05
CA ALA A 48 2.93 3.10 8.40
C ALA A 48 3.66 3.80 7.26
N ARG A 49 4.60 3.11 6.61
CA ARG A 49 5.33 3.66 5.49
C ARG A 49 4.42 3.91 4.29
N ALA A 50 3.48 2.99 4.03
CA ALA A 50 2.54 3.17 2.93
C ALA A 50 1.68 4.41 3.15
N ILE A 51 1.23 4.63 4.38
CA ILE A 51 0.44 5.80 4.71
C ILE A 51 1.25 7.07 4.47
N ASP A 52 2.52 7.08 4.87
CA ASP A 52 3.40 8.23 4.64
C ASP A 52 3.59 8.49 3.14
N TYR A 53 3.78 7.45 2.36
CA TYR A 53 3.92 7.60 0.91
C TYR A 53 2.66 8.17 0.28
N LEU A 54 1.50 7.74 0.74
CA LEU A 54 0.24 8.27 0.22
C LEU A 54 0.09 9.75 0.55
N SER A 55 0.42 10.12 1.77
CA SER A 55 0.38 11.52 2.19
C SER A 55 1.31 12.37 1.33
N ASP A 56 2.53 11.88 1.10
CA ASP A 56 3.50 12.57 0.27
C ASP A 56 2.99 12.71 -1.17
N TRP A 57 2.39 11.65 -1.70
CA TRP A 57 1.85 11.68 -3.06
C TRP A 57 0.77 12.75 -3.19
N LYS A 58 -0.11 12.84 -2.19
CA LYS A 58 -1.18 13.83 -2.21
C LYS A 58 -0.63 15.25 -2.14
N GLU A 59 0.41 15.46 -1.31
CA GLU A 59 1.00 16.79 -1.15
C GLU A 59 1.72 17.27 -2.40
N ARG A 60 2.22 16.34 -3.20
CA ARG A 60 2.90 16.70 -4.45
C ARG A 60 1.94 17.13 -5.54
N GLY A 61 0.65 17.16 -5.23
CA GLY A 61 -0.34 17.59 -6.20
C GLY A 61 -0.74 16.51 -7.17
N ARG A 62 -0.13 15.36 -7.11
CA ARG A 62 -0.38 14.16 -7.89
C ARG A 62 -0.66 14.42 -9.38
N PRO A 63 -0.61 13.43 -10.21
CA PRO A 63 -0.91 13.61 -11.65
C PRO A 63 -2.39 13.80 -11.90
#